data_53aead1d9bc9fed2622321b905a25018
#
_entry.id   53aead1d9bc9fed2622321b905a25018
#
_cell.length_a   1.000
_cell.length_b   1.000
_cell.length_c   1.000
_cell.angle_alpha   90.00
_cell.angle_beta   90.00
_cell.angle_gamma   90.00
#
_symmetry.space_group_name_H-M   'P 1'
#
loop_
_entity.id
_entity.type
_entity.pdbx_description
1 polymer ?
#
loop_
_entity_poly.entity_id
_entity_poly.type
_entity_poly.pdbx_seq_one_letter_code
_entity_poly.pdbx_strand_id
1 'polypeptide(L)'
;VSFDGTGYGTDGTIWGGEILYADYEHFKRIGSIEPFWHVGGDIASKEGFRIAVSIIGGLVREKEKAKNIIKELELCTESEANVILTMAQRHLNAIESTSAGRLFDAVSAILGIQKSSTFEGEASMALEFTAEAWQKEHEAKNTENTKNAKNAENVKNATNAKNGKHTDVKEHEHI
;
A
#
# COMPACT_ATOMS: atom_id res chain seq x y z
N VAL A 1 -0.35 18.66 -7.97
CA VAL A 1 -0.90 17.31 -7.69
C VAL A 1 -2.09 17.49 -6.76
N SER A 2 -3.22 16.87 -7.08
CA SER A 2 -4.43 16.92 -6.24
C SER A 2 -4.86 15.49 -5.92
N PHE A 3 -5.08 15.20 -4.64
CA PHE A 3 -5.66 13.95 -4.18
C PHE A 3 -7.03 14.22 -3.55
N ASP A 4 -8.03 13.46 -3.97
CA ASP A 4 -9.42 13.60 -3.54
C ASP A 4 -10.11 12.23 -3.46
N GLY A 5 -11.21 12.19 -2.70
CA GLY A 5 -12.07 11.02 -2.57
C GLY A 5 -13.01 10.85 -3.76
N THR A 6 -13.59 11.93 -4.29
CA THR A 6 -14.53 11.88 -5.43
C THR A 6 -14.61 13.25 -6.09
N GLY A 7 -13.77 13.50 -7.09
CA GLY A 7 -13.82 14.69 -7.93
C GLY A 7 -14.65 14.45 -9.19
N TYR A 8 -15.23 15.48 -9.76
CA TYR A 8 -15.96 15.43 -11.02
C TYR A 8 -14.99 15.75 -12.17
N GLY A 9 -14.71 14.76 -13.01
CA GLY A 9 -13.87 14.93 -14.19
C GLY A 9 -14.59 15.61 -15.34
N THR A 10 -13.88 16.45 -16.08
CA THR A 10 -14.42 17.09 -17.29
C THR A 10 -14.72 16.11 -18.43
N ASP A 11 -14.20 14.88 -18.32
CA ASP A 11 -14.38 13.77 -19.24
C ASP A 11 -15.51 12.79 -18.83
N GLY A 12 -16.23 13.12 -17.74
CA GLY A 12 -17.32 12.29 -17.21
C GLY A 12 -16.85 11.13 -16.35
N THR A 13 -15.57 11.08 -15.98
CA THR A 13 -15.00 10.10 -15.06
C THR A 13 -14.87 10.66 -13.64
N ILE A 14 -14.58 9.81 -12.65
CA ILE A 14 -14.30 10.23 -11.28
C ILE A 14 -12.82 10.55 -11.17
N TRP A 15 -12.49 11.81 -10.89
CA TRP A 15 -11.13 12.26 -10.62
C TRP A 15 -10.83 12.27 -9.12
N GLY A 16 -9.56 12.27 -8.76
CA GLY A 16 -9.08 12.36 -7.38
C GLY A 16 -7.64 11.91 -7.20
N GLY A 17 -6.90 11.76 -8.31
CA GLY A 17 -5.48 11.43 -8.28
C GLY A 17 -4.78 11.98 -9.51
N GLU A 18 -4.89 13.31 -9.72
CA GLU A 18 -4.45 13.99 -10.93
C GLU A 18 -3.17 14.80 -10.74
N ILE A 19 -2.41 14.86 -11.81
CA ILE A 19 -1.34 15.85 -12.00
C ILE A 19 -1.85 16.85 -13.02
N LEU A 20 -2.07 18.10 -12.57
CA LEU A 20 -2.58 19.18 -13.38
C LEU A 20 -1.49 20.23 -13.61
N TYR A 21 -1.37 20.70 -14.84
CA TYR A 21 -0.73 21.96 -15.16
C TYR A 21 -1.81 23.02 -15.27
N ALA A 22 -1.77 24.05 -14.42
CA ALA A 22 -2.84 25.03 -14.32
C ALA A 22 -2.31 26.46 -14.17
N ASP A 23 -3.08 27.41 -14.67
CA ASP A 23 -3.00 28.84 -14.38
C ASP A 23 -4.33 29.34 -13.80
N TYR A 24 -4.57 30.65 -13.75
CA TYR A 24 -5.80 31.22 -13.18
C TYR A 24 -7.04 31.02 -14.06
N GLU A 25 -6.87 30.72 -15.33
CA GLU A 25 -7.98 30.65 -16.30
C GLU A 25 -8.16 29.24 -16.87
N HIS A 26 -7.07 28.44 -16.94
CA HIS A 26 -7.07 27.15 -17.62
C HIS A 26 -6.32 26.08 -16.83
N PHE A 27 -6.67 24.83 -17.08
CA PHE A 27 -5.90 23.70 -16.63
C PHE A 27 -5.78 22.63 -17.72
N LYS A 28 -4.71 21.82 -17.61
CA LYS A 28 -4.49 20.65 -18.45
C LYS A 28 -4.10 19.49 -17.57
N ARG A 29 -4.84 18.37 -17.68
CA ARG A 29 -4.45 17.10 -17.06
C ARG A 29 -3.23 16.53 -17.80
N ILE A 30 -2.12 16.34 -17.10
CA ILE A 30 -0.86 15.83 -17.65
C ILE A 30 -0.53 14.42 -17.16
N GLY A 31 -1.23 13.94 -16.15
CA GLY A 31 -1.12 12.58 -15.63
C GLY A 31 -2.16 12.28 -14.56
N SER A 32 -2.29 11.03 -14.22
CA SER A 32 -3.18 10.53 -13.16
C SER A 32 -2.69 9.20 -12.61
N ILE A 33 -3.31 8.76 -11.50
CA ILE A 33 -3.30 7.36 -11.09
C ILE A 33 -3.86 6.50 -12.23
N GLU A 34 -3.39 5.27 -12.36
CA GLU A 34 -3.95 4.30 -13.32
C GLU A 34 -5.45 4.13 -13.09
N PRO A 35 -6.29 4.28 -14.11
CA PRO A 35 -7.72 4.20 -13.97
C PRO A 35 -8.21 2.81 -13.54
N PHE A 36 -9.25 2.78 -12.73
CA PHE A 36 -9.96 1.58 -12.31
C PHE A 36 -11.48 1.79 -12.32
N TRP A 37 -12.24 0.68 -12.32
CA TRP A 37 -13.68 0.76 -12.32
C TRP A 37 -14.25 0.94 -10.91
N HIS A 38 -14.95 2.06 -10.68
CA HIS A 38 -15.77 2.30 -9.51
C HIS A 38 -17.14 1.64 -9.74
N VAL A 39 -17.38 0.51 -9.07
CA VAL A 39 -18.49 -0.39 -9.36
C VAL A 39 -19.54 -0.35 -8.27
N GLY A 40 -20.77 0.06 -8.61
CA GLY A 40 -21.92 0.05 -7.69
C GLY A 40 -22.42 1.43 -7.27
N GLY A 41 -21.94 2.51 -7.90
CA GLY A 41 -22.35 3.88 -7.55
C GLY A 41 -22.00 4.24 -6.10
N ASP A 42 -22.89 4.92 -5.38
CA ASP A 42 -22.62 5.43 -4.04
C ASP A 42 -22.22 4.37 -3.01
N ILE A 43 -22.67 3.13 -3.16
CA ILE A 43 -22.31 2.07 -2.23
C ILE A 43 -20.81 1.71 -2.32
N ALA A 44 -20.18 1.88 -3.48
CA ALA A 44 -18.77 1.62 -3.67
C ALA A 44 -17.88 2.62 -2.92
N SER A 45 -18.40 3.79 -2.54
CA SER A 45 -17.71 4.75 -1.68
C SER A 45 -17.66 4.30 -0.21
N LYS A 46 -18.53 3.37 0.19
CA LYS A 46 -18.57 2.79 1.52
C LYS A 46 -17.98 1.39 1.58
N GLU A 47 -18.08 0.65 0.49
CA GLU A 47 -17.63 -0.74 0.39
C GLU A 47 -16.35 -0.82 -0.46
N GLY A 48 -15.20 -0.49 0.16
CA GLY A 48 -13.88 -0.47 -0.49
C GLY A 48 -13.50 -1.80 -1.14
N PHE A 49 -14.03 -2.93 -0.63
CA PHE A 49 -13.84 -4.23 -1.26
C PHE A 49 -14.36 -4.30 -2.70
N ARG A 50 -15.38 -3.52 -3.09
CA ARG A 50 -15.89 -3.48 -4.47
C ARG A 50 -14.83 -2.96 -5.44
N ILE A 51 -14.15 -1.90 -5.02
CA ILE A 51 -13.05 -1.32 -5.80
C ILE A 51 -11.88 -2.31 -5.86
N ALA A 52 -11.55 -2.97 -4.73
CA ALA A 52 -10.50 -3.99 -4.68
C ALA A 52 -10.77 -5.14 -5.66
N VAL A 53 -12.00 -5.69 -5.66
CA VAL A 53 -12.43 -6.74 -6.60
C VAL A 53 -12.32 -6.27 -8.05
N SER A 54 -12.73 -5.04 -8.34
CA SER A 54 -12.65 -4.45 -9.67
C SER A 54 -11.20 -4.31 -10.15
N ILE A 55 -10.29 -3.81 -9.29
CA ILE A 55 -8.86 -3.69 -9.58
C ILE A 55 -8.25 -5.07 -9.85
N ILE A 56 -8.51 -6.06 -8.98
CA ILE A 56 -8.01 -7.44 -9.17
C ILE A 56 -8.51 -8.01 -10.50
N GLY A 57 -9.79 -7.81 -10.84
CA GLY A 57 -10.37 -8.24 -12.11
C GLY A 57 -9.73 -7.58 -13.34
N GLY A 58 -9.31 -6.32 -13.22
CA GLY A 58 -8.60 -5.60 -14.28
C GLY A 58 -7.14 -6.06 -14.46
N LEU A 59 -6.44 -6.30 -13.35
CA LEU A 59 -5.05 -6.75 -13.37
C LEU A 59 -4.89 -8.22 -13.76
N VAL A 60 -5.84 -9.07 -13.34
CA VAL A 60 -5.80 -10.52 -13.58
C VAL A 60 -6.80 -10.87 -14.69
N ARG A 61 -6.31 -11.02 -15.92
CA ARG A 61 -7.16 -11.27 -17.10
C ARG A 61 -7.94 -12.60 -17.03
N GLU A 62 -7.43 -13.57 -16.31
CA GLU A 62 -8.03 -14.89 -16.13
C GLU A 62 -9.06 -14.85 -14.99
N LYS A 63 -10.35 -14.96 -15.31
CA LYS A 63 -11.47 -14.80 -14.38
C LYS A 63 -11.39 -15.74 -13.17
N GLU A 64 -11.06 -17.02 -13.37
CA GLU A 64 -10.97 -17.97 -12.26
C GLU A 64 -9.78 -17.68 -11.34
N LYS A 65 -8.67 -17.22 -11.88
CA LYS A 65 -7.52 -16.79 -11.09
C LYS A 65 -7.85 -15.54 -10.26
N ALA A 66 -8.55 -14.57 -10.84
CA ALA A 66 -9.02 -13.40 -10.10
C ALA A 66 -9.93 -13.79 -8.94
N LYS A 67 -10.89 -14.72 -9.17
CA LYS A 67 -11.78 -15.24 -8.12
C LYS A 67 -11.02 -15.94 -6.99
N ASN A 68 -10.01 -16.74 -7.33
CA ASN A 68 -9.19 -17.41 -6.33
C ASN A 68 -8.46 -16.40 -5.44
N ILE A 69 -7.86 -15.35 -6.02
CA ILE A 69 -7.23 -14.27 -5.26
C ILE A 69 -8.25 -13.55 -4.35
N ILE A 70 -9.43 -13.20 -4.88
CA ILE A 70 -10.49 -12.55 -4.11
C ILE A 70 -10.92 -13.41 -2.92
N LYS A 71 -11.03 -14.72 -3.13
CA LYS A 71 -11.36 -15.70 -2.08
C LYS A 71 -10.24 -15.85 -1.05
N GLU A 72 -8.97 -15.95 -1.48
CA GLU A 72 -7.81 -16.03 -0.58
C GLU A 72 -7.67 -14.80 0.30
N LEU A 73 -7.97 -13.62 -0.25
CA LEU A 73 -8.01 -12.35 0.48
C LEU A 73 -9.29 -12.16 1.30
N GLU A 74 -10.24 -13.10 1.22
CA GLU A 74 -11.53 -13.04 1.92
C GLU A 74 -12.29 -11.72 1.69
N LEU A 75 -12.15 -11.09 0.52
CA LEU A 75 -12.70 -9.77 0.25
C LEU A 75 -14.23 -9.73 0.34
N CYS A 76 -14.89 -10.73 -0.25
CA CYS A 76 -16.34 -10.86 -0.29
C CYS A 76 -16.76 -12.31 -0.62
N THR A 77 -18.05 -12.57 -0.63
CA THR A 77 -18.61 -13.87 -1.06
C THR A 77 -18.38 -14.11 -2.56
N GLU A 78 -18.37 -15.37 -2.97
CA GLU A 78 -18.23 -15.73 -4.39
C GLU A 78 -19.35 -15.13 -5.26
N SER A 79 -20.57 -15.04 -4.73
CA SER A 79 -21.69 -14.40 -5.42
C SER A 79 -21.44 -12.92 -5.68
N GLU A 80 -20.99 -12.18 -4.66
CA GLU A 80 -20.65 -10.76 -4.78
C GLU A 80 -19.50 -10.54 -5.75
N ALA A 81 -18.43 -11.36 -5.66
CA ALA A 81 -17.32 -11.29 -6.59
C ALA A 81 -17.77 -11.48 -8.05
N ASN A 82 -18.61 -12.47 -8.32
CA ASN A 82 -19.15 -12.70 -9.66
C ASN A 82 -19.96 -11.52 -10.20
N VAL A 83 -20.78 -10.90 -9.35
CA VAL A 83 -21.58 -9.72 -9.71
C VAL A 83 -20.66 -8.54 -10.02
N ILE A 84 -19.74 -8.20 -9.12
CA ILE A 84 -18.84 -7.05 -9.25
C ILE A 84 -17.95 -7.20 -10.49
N LEU A 85 -17.32 -8.36 -10.69
CA LEU A 85 -16.49 -8.65 -11.87
C LEU A 85 -17.29 -8.53 -13.17
N THR A 86 -18.55 -8.98 -13.17
CA THR A 86 -19.43 -8.88 -14.34
C THR A 86 -19.83 -7.43 -14.60
N MET A 87 -20.14 -6.65 -13.57
CA MET A 87 -20.46 -5.23 -13.67
C MET A 87 -19.27 -4.43 -14.22
N ALA A 88 -18.06 -4.66 -13.69
CA ALA A 88 -16.84 -4.03 -14.18
C ALA A 88 -16.58 -4.39 -15.65
N GLN A 89 -16.66 -5.67 -16.01
CA GLN A 89 -16.39 -6.12 -17.37
C GLN A 89 -17.40 -5.58 -18.41
N ARG A 90 -18.66 -5.42 -18.01
CA ARG A 90 -19.74 -4.94 -18.88
C ARG A 90 -20.02 -3.44 -18.74
N HIS A 91 -19.27 -2.75 -17.91
CA HIS A 91 -19.46 -1.33 -17.58
C HIS A 91 -20.89 -1.02 -17.08
N LEU A 92 -21.47 -1.95 -16.28
CA LEU A 92 -22.81 -1.82 -15.74
C LEU A 92 -22.74 -1.16 -14.35
N ASN A 93 -23.37 0.01 -14.20
CA ASN A 93 -23.26 0.81 -12.97
C ASN A 93 -21.81 0.91 -12.50
N ALA A 94 -20.90 1.16 -13.45
CA ALA A 94 -19.48 1.27 -13.27
C ALA A 94 -18.99 2.52 -13.99
N ILE A 95 -18.22 3.35 -13.29
CA ILE A 95 -17.63 4.58 -13.79
C ILE A 95 -16.12 4.45 -13.64
N GLU A 96 -15.38 4.88 -14.65
CA GLU A 96 -13.93 4.94 -14.58
C GLU A 96 -13.49 5.98 -13.54
N SER A 97 -12.50 5.64 -12.72
CA SER A 97 -12.06 6.47 -11.61
C SER A 97 -10.54 6.46 -11.46
N THR A 98 -10.00 7.62 -11.14
CA THR A 98 -8.62 7.85 -10.74
C THR A 98 -8.55 8.40 -9.30
N SER A 99 -9.59 8.18 -8.50
CA SER A 99 -9.69 8.66 -7.13
C SER A 99 -8.63 8.02 -6.22
N ALA A 100 -7.77 8.83 -5.62
CA ALA A 100 -6.79 8.37 -4.63
C ALA A 100 -7.48 7.83 -3.37
N GLY A 101 -8.56 8.49 -2.90
CA GLY A 101 -9.31 8.02 -1.73
C GLY A 101 -9.91 6.64 -1.94
N ARG A 102 -10.52 6.38 -3.09
CA ARG A 102 -11.06 5.05 -3.43
C ARG A 102 -9.97 4.00 -3.60
N LEU A 103 -8.80 4.39 -4.11
CA LEU A 103 -7.65 3.48 -4.17
C LEU A 103 -7.18 3.09 -2.77
N PHE A 104 -7.11 4.04 -1.82
CA PHE A 104 -6.74 3.75 -0.44
C PHE A 104 -7.76 2.83 0.25
N ASP A 105 -9.07 3.02 0.01
CA ASP A 105 -10.11 2.12 0.52
C ASP A 105 -9.94 0.70 -0.03
N ALA A 106 -9.61 0.57 -1.32
CA ALA A 106 -9.33 -0.73 -1.94
C ALA A 106 -8.09 -1.40 -1.34
N VAL A 107 -6.99 -0.65 -1.15
CA VAL A 107 -5.76 -1.17 -0.53
C VAL A 107 -6.02 -1.60 0.90
N SER A 108 -6.77 -0.80 1.68
CA SER A 108 -7.18 -1.15 3.05
C SER A 108 -7.96 -2.47 3.08
N ALA A 109 -8.87 -2.68 2.11
CA ALA A 109 -9.62 -3.94 1.99
C ALA A 109 -8.72 -5.12 1.60
N ILE A 110 -7.81 -4.95 0.63
CA ILE A 110 -6.86 -5.99 0.19
C ILE A 110 -5.94 -6.44 1.33
N LEU A 111 -5.50 -5.50 2.17
CA LEU A 111 -4.66 -5.80 3.33
C LEU A 111 -5.45 -6.35 4.53
N GLY A 112 -6.78 -6.50 4.42
CA GLY A 112 -7.65 -7.00 5.48
C GLY A 112 -7.82 -6.04 6.65
N ILE A 113 -7.50 -4.75 6.47
CA ILE A 113 -7.59 -3.72 7.50
C ILE A 113 -9.05 -3.27 7.66
N GLN A 114 -9.66 -2.78 6.57
CA GLN A 114 -11.05 -2.29 6.56
C GLN A 114 -11.69 -2.56 5.19
N LYS A 115 -12.74 -3.38 5.15
CA LYS A 115 -13.43 -3.75 3.89
C LYS A 115 -14.58 -2.80 3.55
N SER A 116 -15.20 -2.20 4.57
CA SER A 116 -16.33 -1.31 4.44
C SER A 116 -16.24 -0.21 5.47
N SER A 117 -16.63 1.01 5.10
CA SER A 117 -16.56 2.20 5.93
C SER A 117 -17.95 2.62 6.41
N THR A 118 -18.06 3.04 7.67
CA THR A 118 -19.28 3.59 8.27
C THR A 118 -19.37 5.12 8.13
N PHE A 119 -18.21 5.77 7.95
CA PHE A 119 -18.08 7.20 7.70
C PHE A 119 -16.97 7.45 6.66
N GLU A 120 -16.93 8.66 6.11
CA GLU A 120 -15.99 9.05 5.07
C GLU A 120 -14.54 9.04 5.58
N GLY A 121 -13.63 8.41 4.82
CA GLY A 121 -12.20 8.32 5.15
C GLY A 121 -11.82 7.26 6.18
N GLU A 122 -12.77 6.48 6.73
CA GLU A 122 -12.50 5.48 7.76
C GLU A 122 -11.42 4.48 7.32
N ALA A 123 -11.56 3.89 6.13
CA ALA A 123 -10.63 2.89 5.61
C ALA A 123 -9.24 3.50 5.31
N SER A 124 -9.20 4.72 4.77
CA SER A 124 -7.95 5.45 4.50
C SER A 124 -7.20 5.79 5.78
N MET A 125 -7.91 6.25 6.83
CA MET A 125 -7.30 6.51 8.15
C MET A 125 -6.82 5.23 8.83
N ALA A 126 -7.59 4.14 8.75
CA ALA A 126 -7.18 2.85 9.30
C ALA A 126 -5.90 2.34 8.61
N LEU A 127 -5.79 2.53 7.29
CA LEU A 127 -4.59 2.21 6.53
C LEU A 127 -3.39 3.05 6.97
N GLU A 128 -3.56 4.37 7.14
CA GLU A 128 -2.52 5.28 7.59
C GLU A 128 -2.00 4.88 8.98
N PHE A 129 -2.89 4.69 9.96
CA PHE A 129 -2.50 4.30 11.32
C PHE A 129 -1.78 2.94 11.35
N THR A 130 -2.22 1.99 10.51
CA THR A 130 -1.56 0.69 10.41
C THR A 130 -0.16 0.83 9.81
N ALA A 131 0.02 1.65 8.77
CA ALA A 131 1.30 1.92 8.15
C ALA A 131 2.27 2.61 9.12
N GLU A 132 1.80 3.62 9.87
CA GLU A 132 2.60 4.30 10.90
C GLU A 132 3.04 3.35 12.02
N ALA A 133 2.14 2.51 12.50
CA ALA A 133 2.46 1.54 13.55
C ALA A 133 3.53 0.56 13.07
N TRP A 134 3.40 0.05 11.84
CA TRP A 134 4.39 -0.82 11.21
C TRP A 134 5.75 -0.14 11.06
N GLN A 135 5.77 1.11 10.59
CA GLN A 135 7.00 1.89 10.42
C GLN A 135 7.73 2.07 11.76
N LYS A 136 7.03 2.50 12.80
CA LYS A 136 7.59 2.70 14.16
C LYS A 136 8.21 1.41 14.70
N GLU A 137 7.53 0.27 14.51
CA GLU A 137 8.05 -1.04 14.96
C GLU A 137 9.33 -1.44 14.19
N HIS A 138 9.38 -1.20 12.89
CA HIS A 138 10.54 -1.57 12.07
C HIS A 138 11.73 -0.62 12.28
N GLU A 139 11.51 0.66 12.50
CA GLU A 139 12.55 1.60 12.87
C GLU A 139 13.18 1.26 14.24
N ALA A 140 12.35 0.86 15.22
CA ALA A 140 12.83 0.41 16.51
C ALA A 140 13.70 -0.86 16.39
N LYS A 141 13.25 -1.87 15.63
CA LYS A 141 14.01 -3.10 15.36
C LYS A 141 15.33 -2.84 14.64
N ASN A 142 15.34 -1.96 13.64
CA ASN A 142 16.54 -1.59 12.90
C ASN A 142 17.56 -0.86 13.81
N THR A 143 17.08 0.00 14.70
CA THR A 143 17.92 0.72 15.66
C THR A 143 18.55 -0.27 16.67
N GLU A 144 17.79 -1.24 17.15
CA GLU A 144 18.28 -2.27 18.08
C GLU A 144 19.31 -3.19 17.41
N ASN A 145 19.04 -3.65 16.19
CA ASN A 145 19.98 -4.45 15.40
C ASN A 145 21.29 -3.72 15.13
N THR A 146 21.22 -2.41 14.83
CA THR A 146 22.43 -1.58 14.62
C THR A 146 23.24 -1.42 15.90
N LYS A 147 22.58 -1.24 17.06
CA LYS A 147 23.26 -1.19 18.37
C LYS A 147 23.93 -2.52 18.71
N ASN A 148 23.23 -3.63 18.48
CA ASN A 148 23.75 -4.98 18.74
C ASN A 148 24.94 -5.31 17.84
N ALA A 149 24.92 -4.93 16.56
CA ALA A 149 26.03 -5.10 15.62
C ALA A 149 27.27 -4.29 16.08
N LYS A 150 27.11 -3.03 16.46
CA LYS A 150 28.20 -2.19 17.00
C LYS A 150 28.78 -2.75 18.30
N ASN A 151 27.94 -3.26 19.19
CA ASN A 151 28.39 -3.88 20.44
C ASN A 151 29.18 -5.16 20.16
N ALA A 152 28.75 -6.00 19.21
CA ALA A 152 29.47 -7.22 18.82
C ALA A 152 30.84 -6.91 18.19
N GLU A 153 30.95 -5.84 17.40
CA GLU A 153 32.19 -5.37 16.80
C GLU A 153 33.16 -4.83 17.87
N ASN A 154 32.66 -4.03 18.82
CA ASN A 154 33.44 -3.52 19.95
C ASN A 154 33.99 -4.66 20.83
N VAL A 155 33.20 -5.70 21.10
CA VAL A 155 33.63 -6.90 21.85
C VAL A 155 34.74 -7.63 21.11
N LYS A 156 34.62 -7.83 19.78
CA LYS A 156 35.66 -8.47 18.96
C LYS A 156 36.97 -7.67 18.99
N ASN A 157 36.88 -6.35 18.85
CA ASN A 157 38.06 -5.46 18.89
C ASN A 157 38.73 -5.47 20.25
N ALA A 158 37.97 -5.48 21.35
CA ALA A 158 38.50 -5.58 22.72
C ALA A 158 39.18 -6.95 22.97
N THR A 159 38.67 -8.04 22.40
CA THR A 159 39.26 -9.38 22.54
C THR A 159 40.57 -9.50 21.74
N ASN A 160 40.61 -8.93 20.54
CA ASN A 160 41.82 -8.90 19.71
C ASN A 160 42.93 -8.02 20.34
N ALA A 161 42.56 -6.91 20.96
CA ALA A 161 43.54 -6.04 21.68
C ALA A 161 44.11 -6.71 22.91
N LYS A 162 43.41 -7.61 23.58
CA LYS A 162 43.91 -8.40 24.71
C LYS A 162 44.87 -9.52 24.27
N ASN A 163 44.56 -10.16 23.15
CA ASN A 163 45.40 -11.25 22.60
C ASN A 163 46.68 -10.74 21.95
N GLY A 164 46.71 -9.50 21.43
CA GLY A 164 47.90 -8.87 20.86
C GLY A 164 48.96 -8.43 21.90
N LYS A 165 48.60 -8.35 23.19
CA LYS A 165 49.54 -7.97 24.27
C LYS A 165 50.31 -9.14 24.90
N HIS A 166 50.04 -10.36 24.47
CA HIS A 166 50.67 -11.55 25.08
C HIS A 166 51.78 -12.16 24.20
N THR A 167 52.19 -11.55 23.08
CA THR A 167 53.21 -12.06 22.16
C THR A 167 54.55 -11.32 22.20
N ASP A 168 54.72 -10.25 23.04
CA ASP A 168 55.96 -9.44 23.06
C ASP A 168 56.79 -9.60 24.33
N VAL A 169 56.81 -10.76 24.98
CA VAL A 169 57.75 -11.04 26.06
C VAL A 169 58.30 -12.44 25.89
N LYS A 170 59.28 -12.62 24.96
CA LYS A 170 60.32 -13.63 24.97
C LYS A 170 61.17 -13.49 23.72
N GLU A 171 62.26 -12.71 23.84
CA GLU A 171 63.52 -12.91 23.13
C GLU A 171 64.51 -11.80 23.53
N HIS A 172 65.17 -11.97 24.66
CA HIS A 172 66.52 -11.46 24.90
C HIS A 172 67.06 -12.14 26.17
N GLU A 173 67.69 -13.30 25.96
CA GLU A 173 68.80 -13.77 26.73
C GLU A 173 69.39 -15.00 26.01
N HIS A 174 70.51 -14.80 25.34
CA HIS A 174 71.74 -15.64 25.43
C HIS A 174 72.73 -15.26 24.34
N ILE A 175 73.88 -14.78 24.84
CA ILE A 175 75.29 -14.72 24.40
C ILE A 175 75.69 -13.48 23.64
#